data_f19113d34645d0de00b289d3f61ad5e0
#
_entry.id   f19113d34645d0de00b289d3f61ad5e0
#
_cell.length_a   1.000
_cell.length_b   1.000
_cell.length_c   1.000
_cell.angle_alpha   90.00
_cell.angle_beta   90.00
_cell.angle_gamma   90.00
#
_symmetry.space_group_name_H-M   'P 1'
#
loop_
_entity.id
_entity.type
_entity.pdbx_description
1 polymer ?
#
loop_
_entity_poly.entity_id
_entity_poly.type
_entity_poly.pdbx_seq_one_letter_code
_entity_poly.pdbx_strand_id
1 'polypeptide(L)'
;MANPLESTDLSKNEISRKIIEQYVKDGYKIFIDTCSLLEDSVNIFWQNIIPYLHQYSSKIIIPLRCIEELQKHQKDISNPNLANDALNSLKVIKQLLAAEYVEIRGESTDNFADNVFIVVFTKFRMTEKLLLITQDRDLSEDILKLNESKAVTHANPIHVKKINKYGFLSNIYPKGYKPAVKRKADGKFHKINEKFVPEEEKFQLYRHLTNIRDDKMPLTYLPSANESVYVYTDKWLTIQLKDKLGEGGEAIIYATNTPYVAKIYKEDTNTKRKYEKINLMLSKHIDCPGICYPVASLYNLNKEFIGFLMPAAKGKELQRGIFLVKQLFLKNFPGWKKRDTVELCITILEKIKYLHDRNIIMGDINPANILVVSPSEVYFVDTDSYQIEDFPCPVGTINYTAPEIQRKHFGDFLRTFGNENFAVATLLFMIMLPGKPPYSQQGGEDPIANIINMNFSYPFGDSSNKKTPDGPWRYIWSHLTYDLKEAFYTTFRKGEAHSTETTRLSVD
;
A
#
# COMPACT_ATOMS: atom_id res chain seq x y z
N MET A 1 -7.90 -59.11 -10.48
CA MET A 1 -7.97 -58.41 -9.17
C MET A 1 -7.06 -57.22 -9.26
N ALA A 2 -7.63 -56.02 -9.39
CA ALA A 2 -6.88 -54.78 -9.48
C ALA A 2 -6.24 -54.46 -8.13
N ASN A 3 -5.01 -53.97 -8.17
CA ASN A 3 -4.16 -53.70 -7.02
C ASN A 3 -4.75 -52.54 -6.17
N PRO A 4 -5.03 -52.74 -4.86
CA PRO A 4 -5.66 -51.68 -4.03
C PRO A 4 -4.83 -50.38 -3.89
N LEU A 5 -3.55 -50.41 -4.27
CA LEU A 5 -2.66 -49.23 -4.28
C LEU A 5 -2.91 -48.29 -5.44
N GLU A 6 -3.38 -48.77 -6.59
CA GLU A 6 -3.69 -47.93 -7.75
C GLU A 6 -4.99 -47.13 -7.57
N SER A 7 -5.97 -47.64 -6.83
CA SER A 7 -7.25 -46.97 -6.62
C SER A 7 -7.14 -45.76 -5.67
N THR A 8 -6.19 -45.78 -4.71
CA THR A 8 -5.96 -44.66 -3.77
C THR A 8 -5.15 -43.53 -4.40
N ASP A 9 -4.27 -43.81 -5.37
CA ASP A 9 -3.50 -42.77 -6.06
C ASP A 9 -4.33 -42.09 -7.16
N LEU A 10 -5.23 -42.81 -7.83
CA LEU A 10 -6.19 -42.23 -8.77
C LEU A 10 -7.13 -41.20 -8.09
N SER A 11 -7.63 -41.50 -6.88
CA SER A 11 -8.49 -40.59 -6.12
C SER A 11 -7.76 -39.33 -5.65
N LYS A 12 -6.48 -39.45 -5.28
CA LYS A 12 -5.65 -38.29 -4.90
C LYS A 12 -5.35 -37.36 -6.07
N ASN A 13 -5.03 -37.93 -7.24
CA ASN A 13 -4.77 -37.17 -8.46
C ASN A 13 -6.04 -36.48 -8.95
N GLU A 14 -7.19 -37.10 -8.79
CA GLU A 14 -8.49 -36.49 -9.12
C GLU A 14 -8.83 -35.30 -8.22
N ILE A 15 -8.58 -35.41 -6.91
CA ILE A 15 -8.72 -34.30 -5.96
C ILE A 15 -7.76 -33.16 -6.31
N SER A 16 -6.51 -33.48 -6.63
CA SER A 16 -5.49 -32.49 -6.97
C SER A 16 -5.81 -31.73 -8.27
N ARG A 17 -6.40 -32.40 -9.26
CA ARG A 17 -6.92 -31.77 -10.50
C ARG A 17 -8.08 -30.83 -10.18
N LYS A 18 -9.03 -31.24 -9.34
CA LYS A 18 -10.14 -30.39 -8.91
C LYS A 18 -9.67 -29.11 -8.20
N ILE A 19 -8.58 -29.17 -7.44
CA ILE A 19 -8.00 -27.99 -6.79
C ILE A 19 -7.47 -26.99 -7.84
N ILE A 20 -6.73 -27.45 -8.85
CA ILE A 20 -6.25 -26.58 -9.93
C ILE A 20 -7.45 -25.99 -10.71
N GLU A 21 -8.39 -26.84 -11.09
CA GLU A 21 -9.61 -26.42 -11.79
C GLU A 21 -10.35 -25.33 -11.02
N GLN A 22 -10.51 -25.52 -9.70
CA GLN A 22 -11.26 -24.59 -8.85
C GLN A 22 -10.63 -23.19 -8.84
N TYR A 23 -9.29 -23.08 -8.74
CA TYR A 23 -8.62 -21.77 -8.79
C TYR A 23 -8.84 -21.05 -10.13
N VAL A 24 -8.75 -21.79 -11.25
CA VAL A 24 -8.97 -21.21 -12.57
C VAL A 24 -10.45 -20.81 -12.76
N LYS A 25 -11.39 -21.70 -12.39
CA LYS A 25 -12.83 -21.49 -12.49
C LYS A 25 -13.31 -20.31 -11.62
N ASP A 26 -12.78 -20.17 -10.42
CA ASP A 26 -13.14 -19.08 -9.49
C ASP A 26 -12.54 -17.73 -9.89
N GLY A 27 -11.80 -17.66 -10.99
CA GLY A 27 -11.27 -16.43 -11.56
C GLY A 27 -10.08 -15.85 -10.82
N TYR A 28 -9.29 -16.70 -10.14
CA TYR A 28 -8.05 -16.24 -9.52
C TYR A 28 -7.08 -15.71 -10.58
N LYS A 29 -6.45 -14.57 -10.29
CA LYS A 29 -5.26 -14.13 -11.01
C LYS A 29 -4.07 -14.92 -10.48
N ILE A 30 -3.55 -15.81 -11.30
CA ILE A 30 -2.52 -16.78 -10.93
C ILE A 30 -1.17 -16.23 -11.34
N PHE A 31 -0.28 -16.05 -10.37
CA PHE A 31 1.09 -15.60 -10.56
C PHE A 31 2.05 -16.76 -10.30
N ILE A 32 3.17 -16.79 -11.02
CA ILE A 32 4.22 -17.79 -10.83
C ILE A 32 5.58 -17.09 -10.74
N ASP A 33 6.41 -17.53 -9.79
CA ASP A 33 7.75 -16.98 -9.57
C ASP A 33 8.86 -17.72 -10.32
N THR A 34 10.08 -17.17 -10.27
CA THR A 34 11.26 -17.72 -10.92
C THR A 34 11.62 -19.12 -10.40
N CYS A 35 11.54 -19.33 -9.07
CA CYS A 35 11.88 -20.60 -8.45
C CYS A 35 10.93 -21.72 -8.91
N SER A 36 9.64 -21.43 -9.05
CA SER A 36 8.66 -22.39 -9.58
C SER A 36 8.83 -22.67 -11.08
N LEU A 37 9.29 -21.69 -11.85
CA LEU A 37 9.59 -21.86 -13.27
C LEU A 37 10.84 -22.71 -13.52
N LEU A 38 11.71 -22.85 -12.52
CA LEU A 38 12.92 -23.68 -12.53
C LEU A 38 12.73 -25.07 -11.87
N GLU A 39 11.53 -25.36 -11.36
CA GLU A 39 11.23 -26.65 -10.71
C GLU A 39 11.16 -27.77 -11.75
N ASP A 40 11.76 -28.92 -11.44
CA ASP A 40 11.80 -30.11 -12.32
C ASP A 40 10.40 -30.53 -12.82
N SER A 41 9.39 -30.37 -11.97
CA SER A 41 8.01 -30.75 -12.25
C SER A 41 7.17 -29.69 -12.97
N VAL A 42 7.76 -28.54 -13.34
CA VAL A 42 7.03 -27.43 -13.96
C VAL A 42 6.39 -27.81 -15.30
N ASN A 43 7.05 -28.66 -16.10
CA ASN A 43 6.49 -29.10 -17.38
C ASN A 43 5.23 -29.98 -17.17
N ILE A 44 5.21 -30.82 -16.12
CA ILE A 44 4.03 -31.60 -15.74
C ILE A 44 2.92 -30.68 -15.23
N PHE A 45 3.28 -29.65 -14.49
CA PHE A 45 2.33 -28.63 -14.03
C PHE A 45 1.64 -27.93 -15.24
N TRP A 46 2.40 -27.53 -16.24
CA TRP A 46 1.81 -26.93 -17.44
C TRP A 46 0.81 -27.88 -18.13
N GLN A 47 1.17 -29.16 -18.26
CA GLN A 47 0.26 -30.17 -18.82
C GLN A 47 -1.03 -30.32 -18.01
N ASN A 48 -0.95 -30.19 -16.68
CA ASN A 48 -2.10 -30.31 -15.79
C ASN A 48 -3.01 -29.09 -15.79
N ILE A 49 -2.47 -27.87 -15.99
CA ILE A 49 -3.26 -26.62 -15.86
C ILE A 49 -3.80 -26.09 -17.19
N ILE A 50 -3.09 -26.30 -18.31
CA ILE A 50 -3.47 -25.79 -19.64
C ILE A 50 -4.91 -26.14 -20.03
N PRO A 51 -5.42 -27.37 -19.84
CA PRO A 51 -6.81 -27.69 -20.19
C PRO A 51 -7.81 -26.75 -19.50
N TYR A 52 -7.56 -26.39 -18.25
CA TYR A 52 -8.45 -25.49 -17.49
C TYR A 52 -8.25 -24.04 -17.90
N LEU A 53 -7.01 -23.59 -18.20
CA LEU A 53 -6.78 -22.25 -18.73
C LEU A 53 -7.52 -22.07 -20.06
N HIS A 54 -7.53 -23.06 -20.90
CA HIS A 54 -8.27 -23.06 -22.17
C HIS A 54 -9.79 -23.01 -21.92
N GLN A 55 -10.29 -23.93 -21.08
CA GLN A 55 -11.73 -24.06 -20.77
C GLN A 55 -12.33 -22.77 -20.19
N TYR A 56 -11.61 -22.07 -19.33
CA TYR A 56 -12.10 -20.88 -18.62
C TYR A 56 -11.52 -19.57 -19.17
N SER A 57 -10.84 -19.59 -20.31
CA SER A 57 -10.21 -18.42 -20.97
C SER A 57 -9.34 -17.60 -19.99
N SER A 58 -8.57 -18.30 -19.16
CA SER A 58 -7.71 -17.71 -18.15
C SER A 58 -6.23 -17.80 -18.54
N LYS A 59 -5.39 -16.92 -17.97
CA LYS A 59 -3.95 -16.87 -18.22
C LYS A 59 -3.19 -16.84 -16.89
N ILE A 60 -1.97 -17.40 -16.90
CA ILE A 60 -1.03 -17.24 -15.78
C ILE A 60 -0.18 -16.00 -16.03
N ILE A 61 0.01 -15.21 -15.00
CA ILE A 61 0.79 -13.97 -15.04
C ILE A 61 2.22 -14.27 -14.60
N ILE A 62 3.17 -13.93 -15.47
CA ILE A 62 4.60 -14.00 -15.18
C ILE A 62 5.12 -12.56 -15.09
N PRO A 63 5.62 -12.11 -13.93
CA PRO A 63 6.26 -10.81 -13.84
C PRO A 63 7.46 -10.71 -14.79
N LEU A 64 7.62 -9.56 -15.45
CA LEU A 64 8.75 -9.32 -16.35
C LEU A 64 10.10 -9.59 -15.67
N ARG A 65 10.18 -9.26 -14.39
CA ARG A 65 11.38 -9.50 -13.58
C ARG A 65 11.76 -10.98 -13.48
N CYS A 66 10.80 -11.89 -13.40
CA CYS A 66 11.07 -13.33 -13.43
C CYS A 66 11.68 -13.76 -14.77
N ILE A 67 11.25 -13.14 -15.87
CA ILE A 67 11.85 -13.39 -17.20
C ILE A 67 13.30 -12.88 -17.24
N GLU A 68 13.56 -11.69 -16.69
CA GLU A 68 14.92 -11.13 -16.65
C GLU A 68 15.85 -11.99 -15.76
N GLU A 69 15.36 -12.52 -14.64
CA GLU A 69 16.12 -13.46 -13.80
C GLU A 69 16.43 -14.76 -14.51
N LEU A 70 15.47 -15.35 -15.22
CA LEU A 70 15.70 -16.53 -16.04
C LEU A 70 16.75 -16.25 -17.14
N GLN A 71 16.70 -15.08 -17.79
CA GLN A 71 17.69 -14.66 -18.77
C GLN A 71 19.09 -14.47 -18.16
N LYS A 72 19.17 -14.01 -16.93
CA LYS A 72 20.42 -13.90 -16.18
C LYS A 72 20.98 -15.29 -15.86
N HIS A 73 20.14 -16.20 -15.33
CA HIS A 73 20.54 -17.58 -15.05
C HIS A 73 20.99 -18.32 -16.30
N GLN A 74 20.30 -18.14 -17.44
CA GLN A 74 20.71 -18.71 -18.72
C GLN A 74 22.13 -18.34 -19.13
N LYS A 75 22.62 -17.17 -18.72
CA LYS A 75 23.96 -16.66 -19.05
C LYS A 75 25.01 -17.04 -18.00
N ASP A 76 24.62 -17.68 -16.92
CA ASP A 76 25.51 -18.03 -15.81
C ASP A 76 26.32 -19.30 -16.15
N ILE A 77 27.57 -19.09 -16.54
CA ILE A 77 28.51 -20.17 -16.91
C ILE A 77 28.93 -20.94 -15.64
N SER A 78 28.81 -20.38 -14.45
CA SER A 78 29.25 -21.01 -13.19
C SER A 78 28.33 -22.17 -12.77
N ASN A 79 27.06 -22.18 -13.24
CA ASN A 79 26.09 -23.22 -12.95
C ASN A 79 25.39 -23.72 -14.24
N PRO A 80 26.01 -24.66 -14.99
CA PRO A 80 25.49 -25.12 -16.29
C PRO A 80 24.11 -25.80 -16.21
N ASN A 81 23.78 -26.48 -15.09
CA ASN A 81 22.47 -27.12 -14.91
C ASN A 81 21.38 -26.06 -14.81
N LEU A 82 21.56 -25.08 -13.94
CA LEU A 82 20.62 -23.97 -13.78
C LEU A 82 20.47 -23.15 -15.08
N ALA A 83 21.56 -22.96 -15.81
CA ALA A 83 21.53 -22.26 -17.10
C ALA A 83 20.69 -23.01 -18.13
N ASN A 84 20.81 -24.35 -18.16
CA ASN A 84 20.01 -25.20 -19.06
C ASN A 84 18.52 -25.21 -18.66
N ASP A 85 18.21 -25.30 -17.37
CA ASP A 85 16.84 -25.25 -16.86
C ASP A 85 16.18 -23.91 -17.18
N ALA A 86 16.90 -22.81 -16.99
CA ALA A 86 16.43 -21.46 -17.35
C ALA A 86 16.19 -21.32 -18.87
N LEU A 87 17.09 -21.88 -19.70
CA LEU A 87 16.91 -21.91 -21.16
C LEU A 87 15.65 -22.69 -21.56
N ASN A 88 15.42 -23.85 -20.95
CA ASN A 88 14.25 -24.70 -21.23
C ASN A 88 12.96 -24.01 -20.79
N SER A 89 12.94 -23.39 -19.59
CA SER A 89 11.81 -22.62 -19.09
C SER A 89 11.47 -21.44 -20.00
N LEU A 90 12.46 -20.69 -20.47
CA LEU A 90 12.24 -19.59 -21.41
C LEU A 90 11.67 -20.05 -22.76
N LYS A 91 12.08 -21.22 -23.27
CA LYS A 91 11.50 -21.83 -24.49
C LYS A 91 10.04 -22.19 -24.29
N VAL A 92 9.70 -22.84 -23.16
CA VAL A 92 8.32 -23.21 -22.82
C VAL A 92 7.44 -21.97 -22.65
N ILE A 93 7.92 -20.96 -21.92
CA ILE A 93 7.20 -19.68 -21.72
C ILE A 93 6.91 -19.01 -23.06
N LYS A 94 7.86 -19.00 -23.99
CA LYS A 94 7.66 -18.45 -25.34
C LYS A 94 6.54 -19.17 -26.11
N GLN A 95 6.46 -20.50 -25.98
CA GLN A 95 5.38 -21.29 -26.60
C GLN A 95 4.02 -21.00 -25.93
N LEU A 96 3.99 -20.92 -24.59
CA LEU A 96 2.78 -20.63 -23.82
C LEU A 96 2.27 -19.21 -24.08
N LEU A 97 3.17 -18.24 -24.27
CA LEU A 97 2.83 -16.88 -24.65
C LEU A 97 2.20 -16.81 -26.02
N ALA A 98 2.77 -17.52 -27.00
CA ALA A 98 2.21 -17.61 -28.37
C ALA A 98 0.85 -18.33 -28.40
N ALA A 99 0.61 -19.26 -27.49
CA ALA A 99 -0.67 -19.96 -27.31
C ALA A 99 -1.66 -19.22 -26.38
N GLU A 100 -1.30 -18.04 -25.90
CA GLU A 100 -2.10 -17.18 -25.00
C GLU A 100 -2.46 -17.79 -23.64
N TYR A 101 -1.71 -18.76 -23.13
CA TYR A 101 -1.90 -19.34 -21.80
C TYR A 101 -1.16 -18.59 -20.71
N VAL A 102 -0.19 -17.75 -21.06
CA VAL A 102 0.51 -16.87 -20.12
C VAL A 102 0.52 -15.44 -20.63
N GLU A 103 0.70 -14.50 -19.72
CA GLU A 103 0.95 -13.10 -20.02
C GLU A 103 2.11 -12.58 -19.18
N ILE A 104 2.93 -11.70 -19.74
CA ILE A 104 4.04 -11.05 -19.05
C ILE A 104 3.56 -9.67 -18.62
N ARG A 105 3.73 -9.33 -17.32
CA ARG A 105 3.37 -8.01 -16.78
C ARG A 105 4.53 -7.42 -15.97
N GLY A 106 4.63 -6.09 -15.96
CA GLY A 106 5.62 -5.32 -15.21
C GLY A 106 6.53 -4.49 -16.09
N GLU A 107 7.39 -3.69 -15.46
CA GLU A 107 8.36 -2.82 -16.09
C GLU A 107 9.78 -3.22 -15.69
N SER A 108 10.78 -2.92 -16.54
CA SER A 108 12.19 -3.27 -16.31
C SER A 108 12.85 -2.47 -15.18
N THR A 109 12.17 -1.48 -14.61
CA THR A 109 12.64 -0.64 -13.50
C THR A 109 12.39 -1.25 -12.12
N ASP A 110 11.66 -2.36 -12.02
CA ASP A 110 11.36 -3.04 -10.77
C ASP A 110 12.61 -3.71 -10.17
N ASN A 111 13.00 -3.39 -8.92
CA ASN A 111 14.32 -3.72 -8.39
C ASN A 111 14.59 -5.17 -7.98
N PHE A 112 13.56 -5.95 -7.55
CA PHE A 112 13.68 -7.38 -7.19
C PHE A 112 12.35 -8.10 -7.41
N ALA A 113 12.38 -9.38 -7.86
CA ALA A 113 11.17 -10.15 -8.13
C ALA A 113 10.25 -10.27 -6.89
N ASP A 114 10.81 -10.50 -5.71
CA ASP A 114 10.05 -10.66 -4.47
C ASP A 114 9.30 -9.39 -4.09
N ASN A 115 9.93 -8.22 -4.24
CA ASN A 115 9.29 -6.93 -4.00
C ASN A 115 8.14 -6.65 -4.97
N VAL A 116 8.27 -7.10 -6.23
CA VAL A 116 7.20 -6.98 -7.24
C VAL A 116 5.96 -7.74 -6.78
N PHE A 117 6.11 -8.97 -6.27
CA PHE A 117 4.98 -9.74 -5.76
C PHE A 117 4.30 -9.07 -4.57
N ILE A 118 5.06 -8.57 -3.59
CA ILE A 118 4.50 -7.88 -2.43
C ILE A 118 3.69 -6.65 -2.87
N VAL A 119 4.23 -5.81 -3.75
CA VAL A 119 3.57 -4.60 -4.26
C VAL A 119 2.30 -4.96 -5.05
N VAL A 120 2.42 -5.90 -6.01
CA VAL A 120 1.30 -6.34 -6.86
C VAL A 120 0.18 -6.95 -6.03
N PHE A 121 0.51 -7.85 -5.09
CA PHE A 121 -0.48 -8.53 -4.26
C PHE A 121 -1.13 -7.59 -3.26
N THR A 122 -0.38 -6.66 -2.69
CA THR A 122 -0.93 -5.61 -1.84
C THR A 122 -1.96 -4.75 -2.57
N LYS A 123 -1.65 -4.36 -3.82
CA LYS A 123 -2.51 -3.50 -4.63
C LYS A 123 -3.76 -4.24 -5.14
N PHE A 124 -3.59 -5.42 -5.72
CA PHE A 124 -4.67 -6.08 -6.46
C PHE A 124 -5.58 -6.97 -5.60
N ARG A 125 -5.20 -7.36 -4.38
CA ARG A 125 -6.08 -8.14 -3.48
C ARG A 125 -7.40 -7.46 -3.14
N MET A 126 -7.49 -6.15 -3.39
CA MET A 126 -8.72 -5.36 -3.16
C MET A 126 -9.83 -5.70 -4.15
N THR A 127 -9.44 -5.96 -5.38
CA THR A 127 -10.36 -6.16 -6.50
C THR A 127 -10.30 -7.58 -7.05
N GLU A 128 -9.19 -8.28 -6.86
CA GLU A 128 -8.92 -9.57 -7.48
C GLU A 128 -8.66 -10.66 -6.44
N LYS A 129 -9.05 -11.87 -6.75
CA LYS A 129 -8.61 -13.09 -6.04
C LYS A 129 -7.23 -13.46 -6.55
N LEU A 130 -6.27 -13.59 -5.65
CA LEU A 130 -4.86 -13.77 -6.00
C LEU A 130 -4.32 -15.12 -5.56
N LEU A 131 -3.60 -15.79 -6.46
CA LEU A 131 -2.85 -17.01 -6.18
C LEU A 131 -1.40 -16.82 -6.61
N LEU A 132 -0.46 -17.00 -5.68
CA LEU A 132 0.97 -17.11 -5.98
C LEU A 132 1.39 -18.58 -6.01
N ILE A 133 2.12 -18.97 -7.05
CA ILE A 133 2.80 -20.26 -7.15
C ILE A 133 4.27 -20.01 -6.92
N THR A 134 4.80 -20.46 -5.77
CA THR A 134 6.21 -20.28 -5.40
C THR A 134 6.79 -21.50 -4.72
N GLN A 135 8.08 -21.79 -4.93
CA GLN A 135 8.86 -22.76 -4.17
C GLN A 135 9.62 -22.07 -3.02
N ASP A 136 9.73 -20.74 -3.05
CA ASP A 136 10.38 -19.95 -2.04
C ASP A 136 9.50 -19.82 -0.79
N ARG A 137 10.03 -20.27 0.35
CA ARG A 137 9.33 -20.24 1.63
C ARG A 137 9.30 -18.83 2.23
N ASP A 138 10.36 -18.09 2.08
CA ASP A 138 10.49 -16.76 2.66
C ASP A 138 9.54 -15.80 1.91
N LEU A 139 9.51 -15.84 0.58
CA LEU A 139 8.50 -15.15 -0.24
C LEU A 139 7.07 -15.58 0.11
N SER A 140 6.84 -16.89 0.28
CA SER A 140 5.53 -17.42 0.67
C SER A 140 5.05 -16.86 2.01
N GLU A 141 5.94 -16.79 3.02
CA GLU A 141 5.61 -16.24 4.33
C GLU A 141 5.29 -14.75 4.23
N ASP A 142 6.07 -13.97 3.47
CA ASP A 142 5.85 -12.54 3.31
C ASP A 142 4.54 -12.22 2.57
N ILE A 143 4.21 -12.97 1.54
CA ILE A 143 2.93 -12.83 0.83
C ILE A 143 1.74 -13.26 1.70
N LEU A 144 1.86 -14.34 2.48
CA LEU A 144 0.79 -14.78 3.38
C LEU A 144 0.56 -13.80 4.53
N LYS A 145 1.60 -13.11 5.02
CA LYS A 145 1.47 -12.02 6.00
C LYS A 145 0.56 -10.88 5.50
N LEU A 146 0.45 -10.69 4.19
CA LEU A 146 -0.50 -9.70 3.65
C LEU A 146 -1.96 -10.06 3.99
N ASN A 147 -2.32 -11.34 4.14
CA ASN A 147 -3.66 -11.74 4.60
C ASN A 147 -3.93 -11.34 6.04
N GLU A 148 -2.88 -11.17 6.83
CA GLU A 148 -2.96 -10.76 8.24
C GLU A 148 -3.20 -9.27 8.38
N SER A 149 -2.90 -8.51 7.32
CA SER A 149 -3.10 -7.06 7.28
C SER A 149 -4.58 -6.72 7.19
N LYS A 150 -5.09 -6.09 8.25
CA LYS A 150 -6.46 -5.57 8.33
C LYS A 150 -6.62 -4.19 7.66
N ALA A 151 -5.57 -3.72 7.01
CA ALA A 151 -5.58 -2.43 6.30
C ALA A 151 -6.71 -2.32 5.29
N VAL A 152 -7.37 -3.46 5.01
CA VAL A 152 -8.43 -3.51 4.03
C VAL A 152 -9.56 -4.42 4.53
N THR A 153 -10.67 -3.84 4.91
CA THR A 153 -11.85 -4.53 5.46
C THR A 153 -12.54 -5.50 4.50
N HIS A 154 -12.18 -5.52 3.21
CA HIS A 154 -12.80 -6.37 2.18
C HIS A 154 -11.80 -6.92 1.17
N ALA A 155 -10.53 -7.10 1.57
CA ALA A 155 -9.55 -7.72 0.69
C ALA A 155 -9.88 -9.19 0.45
N ASN A 156 -9.74 -9.63 -0.80
CA ASN A 156 -9.77 -11.04 -1.11
C ASN A 156 -8.57 -11.75 -0.45
N PRO A 157 -8.75 -12.95 0.12
CA PRO A 157 -7.65 -13.70 0.67
C PRO A 157 -6.66 -14.08 -0.44
N ILE A 158 -5.38 -13.92 -0.15
CA ILE A 158 -4.29 -14.33 -1.02
C ILE A 158 -3.99 -15.79 -0.74
N HIS A 159 -3.91 -16.60 -1.78
CA HIS A 159 -3.49 -17.98 -1.67
C HIS A 159 -2.05 -18.14 -2.15
N VAL A 160 -1.29 -18.99 -1.46
CA VAL A 160 0.07 -19.35 -1.88
C VAL A 160 0.17 -20.87 -1.96
N LYS A 161 0.67 -21.38 -3.07
CA LYS A 161 0.84 -22.80 -3.33
C LYS A 161 2.22 -23.05 -3.94
N LYS A 162 2.67 -24.31 -3.86
CA LYS A 162 3.87 -24.79 -4.56
C LYS A 162 3.51 -25.90 -5.52
N ILE A 163 4.36 -26.11 -6.52
CA ILE A 163 4.29 -27.24 -7.42
C ILE A 163 4.91 -28.45 -6.70
N ASN A 164 4.20 -29.55 -6.65
CA ASN A 164 4.73 -30.80 -6.13
C ASN A 164 5.33 -31.66 -7.26
N LYS A 165 6.03 -32.73 -6.92
CA LYS A 165 6.69 -33.63 -7.88
C LYS A 165 5.78 -34.27 -8.95
N TYR A 166 4.47 -34.19 -8.77
CA TYR A 166 3.47 -34.68 -9.75
C TYR A 166 2.85 -33.53 -10.58
N GLY A 167 3.40 -32.32 -10.50
CA GLY A 167 2.89 -31.16 -11.21
C GLY A 167 1.54 -30.66 -10.72
N PHE A 168 1.17 -30.90 -9.45
CA PHE A 168 -0.04 -30.40 -8.84
C PHE A 168 0.26 -29.32 -7.78
N LEU A 169 -0.73 -28.50 -7.50
CA LEU A 169 -0.64 -27.49 -6.44
C LEU A 169 -0.73 -28.17 -5.05
N SER A 170 0.15 -27.78 -4.14
CA SER A 170 0.18 -28.23 -2.76
C SER A 170 0.51 -27.09 -1.83
N ASN A 171 0.18 -27.24 -0.54
CA ASN A 171 0.49 -26.22 0.47
C ASN A 171 1.99 -26.08 0.66
N ILE A 172 2.46 -24.86 0.88
CA ILE A 172 3.80 -24.55 1.35
C ILE A 172 3.73 -24.34 2.88
N TYR A 173 4.69 -24.89 3.60
CA TYR A 173 4.71 -24.82 5.07
C TYR A 173 5.92 -24.02 5.55
N PRO A 174 5.78 -23.21 6.62
CA PRO A 174 6.87 -22.47 7.22
C PRO A 174 8.08 -23.32 7.61
N LYS A 175 9.26 -22.71 7.70
CA LYS A 175 10.48 -23.37 8.19
C LYS A 175 10.25 -23.95 9.60
N GLY A 176 10.49 -25.24 9.78
CA GLY A 176 10.34 -25.92 11.08
C GLY A 176 8.95 -26.49 11.37
N TYR A 177 7.96 -26.28 10.51
CA TYR A 177 6.65 -26.90 10.65
C TYR A 177 6.75 -28.42 10.51
N LYS A 178 6.33 -29.13 11.57
CA LYS A 178 6.15 -30.60 11.57
C LYS A 178 4.66 -30.88 11.69
N PRO A 179 4.02 -31.55 10.72
CA PRO A 179 2.61 -31.89 10.82
C PRO A 179 2.38 -32.76 12.06
N ALA A 180 1.35 -32.44 12.83
CA ALA A 180 0.99 -33.21 14.01
C ALA A 180 0.59 -34.63 13.58
N VAL A 181 1.26 -35.62 14.15
CA VAL A 181 0.98 -37.05 13.94
C VAL A 181 0.24 -37.60 15.18
N LYS A 182 -1.04 -37.93 15.03
CA LYS A 182 -1.77 -38.65 16.09
C LYS A 182 -1.58 -40.13 15.94
N ARG A 183 -1.19 -40.83 17.03
CA ARG A 183 -1.27 -42.29 17.12
C ARG A 183 -2.74 -42.72 17.29
N LYS A 184 -3.21 -43.62 16.45
CA LYS A 184 -4.45 -44.32 16.71
C LYS A 184 -4.19 -45.46 17.75
N ALA A 185 -5.25 -45.94 18.38
CA ALA A 185 -5.21 -47.00 19.38
C ALA A 185 -4.59 -48.31 18.86
N ASP A 186 -4.45 -48.47 17.55
CA ASP A 186 -3.83 -49.62 16.86
C ASP A 186 -2.29 -49.51 16.70
N GLY A 187 -1.68 -48.45 17.20
CA GLY A 187 -0.23 -48.20 17.12
C GLY A 187 0.32 -47.83 15.74
N LYS A 188 -0.51 -47.79 14.70
CA LYS A 188 -0.08 -47.39 13.34
C LYS A 188 -0.11 -45.87 13.13
N PHE A 189 0.93 -45.37 12.48
CA PHE A 189 0.99 -43.96 12.10
C PHE A 189 0.10 -43.74 10.88
N HIS A 190 -0.99 -42.97 11.05
CA HIS A 190 -1.74 -42.44 9.94
C HIS A 190 -1.50 -40.92 9.86
N LYS A 191 -1.12 -40.45 8.68
CA LYS A 191 -1.20 -39.00 8.42
C LYS A 191 -2.65 -38.58 8.62
N ILE A 192 -2.88 -37.66 9.54
CA ILE A 192 -4.18 -37.02 9.67
C ILE A 192 -4.35 -36.22 8.39
N ASN A 193 -5.39 -36.55 7.63
CA ASN A 193 -5.89 -35.58 6.66
C ASN A 193 -6.17 -34.31 7.48
N GLU A 194 -5.41 -33.24 7.21
CA GLU A 194 -5.64 -31.96 7.81
C GLU A 194 -7.11 -31.64 7.61
N LYS A 195 -7.88 -31.62 8.69
CA LYS A 195 -9.14 -30.91 8.66
C LYS A 195 -8.80 -29.50 8.19
N PHE A 196 -9.43 -29.08 7.12
CA PHE A 196 -9.46 -27.70 6.70
C PHE A 196 -9.81 -26.88 7.95
N VAL A 197 -8.80 -26.23 8.52
CA VAL A 197 -9.02 -25.26 9.60
C VAL A 197 -9.59 -24.06 8.89
N PRO A 198 -10.84 -23.67 9.15
CA PRO A 198 -11.42 -22.48 8.55
C PRO A 198 -10.45 -21.32 8.74
N GLU A 199 -10.27 -20.49 7.72
CA GLU A 199 -9.40 -19.31 7.78
C GLU A 199 -9.72 -18.42 8.98
N GLU A 200 -10.96 -18.40 9.46
CA GLU A 200 -11.41 -17.70 10.67
C GLU A 200 -10.65 -18.08 11.95
N GLU A 201 -10.18 -19.33 12.11
CA GLU A 201 -9.37 -19.72 13.29
C GLU A 201 -7.90 -19.27 13.15
N LYS A 202 -7.35 -19.16 11.93
CA LYS A 202 -6.04 -18.57 11.69
C LYS A 202 -6.05 -17.06 11.94
N PHE A 203 -7.13 -16.36 11.60
CA PHE A 203 -7.30 -14.94 11.88
C PHE A 203 -7.27 -14.59 13.39
N GLN A 204 -7.57 -15.53 14.29
CA GLN A 204 -7.50 -15.27 15.74
C GLN A 204 -6.07 -15.22 16.29
N LEU A 205 -5.10 -15.89 15.66
CA LEU A 205 -3.70 -15.90 16.13
C LEU A 205 -2.99 -14.54 15.92
N TYR A 206 -3.44 -13.73 14.96
CA TYR A 206 -2.78 -12.47 14.55
C TYR A 206 -3.47 -11.20 15.03
N ARG A 207 -4.53 -11.32 15.84
CA ARG A 207 -5.12 -10.17 16.57
C ARG A 207 -4.15 -9.50 17.55
N HIS A 208 -2.94 -10.04 17.72
CA HIS A 208 -1.95 -9.49 18.65
C HIS A 208 -1.43 -8.10 18.28
N LEU A 209 -1.32 -7.73 17.01
CA LEU A 209 -0.80 -6.42 16.64
C LEU A 209 -1.82 -5.29 16.84
N THR A 210 -3.12 -5.57 16.70
CA THR A 210 -4.19 -4.58 16.95
C THR A 210 -4.52 -4.37 18.43
N ASN A 211 -4.07 -5.27 19.31
CA ASN A 211 -4.21 -5.17 20.77
C ASN A 211 -2.95 -4.64 21.44
N ILE A 212 -2.03 -4.03 20.72
CA ILE A 212 -0.92 -3.31 21.34
C ILE A 212 -1.58 -2.17 22.14
N ARG A 213 -1.53 -2.30 23.46
CA ARG A 213 -1.99 -1.24 24.36
C ARG A 213 -1.18 0.01 24.06
N ASP A 214 -1.83 1.15 24.16
CA ASP A 214 -1.18 2.46 24.01
C ASP A 214 -0.40 2.82 25.29
N ASP A 215 0.30 1.82 25.86
CA ASP A 215 1.11 1.95 27.05
C ASP A 215 2.30 2.85 26.74
N LYS A 216 2.62 3.74 27.68
CA LYS A 216 3.79 4.61 27.58
C LYS A 216 5.08 3.77 27.52
N MET A 217 6.01 4.21 26.68
CA MET A 217 7.36 3.64 26.68
C MET A 217 8.10 4.03 27.96
N PRO A 218 8.93 3.14 28.53
CA PRO A 218 9.84 3.51 29.60
C PRO A 218 10.74 4.65 29.16
N LEU A 219 10.82 5.71 29.94
CA LEU A 219 11.61 6.88 29.63
C LEU A 219 12.16 7.49 30.91
N THR A 220 13.48 7.61 31.02
CA THR A 220 14.14 8.24 32.18
C THR A 220 14.38 9.72 31.95
N TYR A 221 14.61 10.14 30.71
CA TYR A 221 14.76 11.54 30.32
C TYR A 221 14.56 11.76 28.83
N LEU A 222 14.18 12.97 28.45
CA LEU A 222 14.16 13.44 27.06
C LEU A 222 15.38 14.34 26.81
N PRO A 223 16.15 14.07 25.72
CA PRO A 223 17.29 14.90 25.37
C PRO A 223 16.84 16.27 24.83
N SER A 224 17.67 17.27 25.09
CA SER A 224 17.49 18.66 24.67
C SER A 224 18.47 19.03 23.54
N ALA A 225 18.36 20.28 23.03
CA ALA A 225 19.29 20.81 22.06
C ALA A 225 20.74 20.71 22.54
N ASN A 226 21.66 20.40 21.62
CA ASN A 226 23.09 20.16 21.83
C ASN A 226 23.46 18.87 22.57
N GLU A 227 22.49 18.04 22.95
CA GLU A 227 22.76 16.73 23.52
C GLU A 227 22.93 15.66 22.42
N SER A 228 23.63 14.59 22.81
CA SER A 228 23.83 13.43 21.95
C SER A 228 22.71 12.42 22.12
N VAL A 229 22.36 11.76 21.04
CA VAL A 229 21.37 10.68 20.97
C VAL A 229 21.91 9.52 20.17
N TYR A 230 21.38 8.33 20.39
CA TYR A 230 21.68 7.17 19.57
C TYR A 230 20.68 7.01 18.43
N VAL A 231 21.20 6.59 17.31
CA VAL A 231 20.44 6.09 16.15
C VAL A 231 20.75 4.61 16.01
N TYR A 232 19.73 3.81 15.83
CA TYR A 232 19.90 2.41 15.51
C TYR A 232 19.54 2.17 14.04
N THR A 233 20.50 1.62 13.33
CA THR A 233 20.35 1.03 12.00
C THR A 233 20.79 -0.43 12.13
N ASP A 234 21.79 -0.89 11.39
CA ASP A 234 22.45 -2.19 11.66
C ASP A 234 23.39 -2.12 12.88
N LYS A 235 23.76 -0.94 13.28
CA LYS A 235 24.63 -0.64 14.42
C LYS A 235 24.18 0.64 15.13
N TRP A 236 24.64 0.78 16.38
CA TRP A 236 24.46 2.00 17.14
C TRP A 236 25.39 3.10 16.64
N LEU A 237 24.83 4.24 16.29
CA LEU A 237 25.55 5.45 15.89
C LEU A 237 25.18 6.57 16.85
N THR A 238 26.12 7.47 17.15
CA THR A 238 25.87 8.66 17.94
C THR A 238 25.70 9.86 17.01
N ILE A 239 24.64 10.62 17.19
CA ILE A 239 24.44 11.91 16.51
C ILE A 239 24.17 12.98 17.55
N GLN A 240 24.34 14.25 17.17
CA GLN A 240 24.09 15.39 18.05
C GLN A 240 22.83 16.13 17.57
N LEU A 241 21.92 16.39 18.48
CA LEU A 241 20.83 17.34 18.29
C LEU A 241 21.41 18.76 18.19
N LYS A 242 20.83 19.58 17.34
CA LYS A 242 21.14 21.00 17.16
C LYS A 242 19.94 21.84 17.56
N ASP A 243 19.74 22.96 16.90
CA ASP A 243 18.66 23.88 17.17
C ASP A 243 17.28 23.23 17.07
N LYS A 244 16.38 23.64 17.96
CA LYS A 244 14.96 23.31 17.87
C LYS A 244 14.36 24.02 16.67
N LEU A 245 13.81 23.24 15.71
CA LEU A 245 13.18 23.74 14.49
C LEU A 245 11.69 24.01 14.67
N GLY A 246 11.02 23.23 15.55
CA GLY A 246 9.59 23.36 15.78
C GLY A 246 9.12 22.49 16.94
N GLU A 247 7.90 22.74 17.38
CA GLU A 247 7.22 21.94 18.39
C GLU A 247 5.74 21.84 18.09
N GLY A 248 5.23 20.62 18.08
CA GLY A 248 3.81 20.32 17.97
C GLY A 248 3.21 19.77 19.28
N GLY A 249 1.95 19.33 19.22
CA GLY A 249 1.28 18.70 20.36
C GLY A 249 1.99 17.45 20.84
N GLU A 250 2.49 16.63 19.91
CA GLU A 250 3.01 15.28 20.21
C GLU A 250 4.54 15.18 20.26
N ALA A 251 5.26 16.10 19.57
CA ALA A 251 6.70 15.97 19.38
C ALA A 251 7.41 17.31 19.21
N ILE A 252 8.73 17.26 19.39
CA ILE A 252 9.65 18.37 19.10
C ILE A 252 10.56 17.97 17.95
N ILE A 253 10.79 18.88 17.02
CA ILE A 253 11.69 18.69 15.87
C ILE A 253 13.00 19.41 16.12
N TYR A 254 14.11 18.68 16.02
CA TYR A 254 15.45 19.22 16.10
C TYR A 254 16.22 19.04 14.80
N ALA A 255 17.00 20.04 14.43
CA ALA A 255 18.09 19.83 13.49
C ALA A 255 19.13 18.86 14.08
N THR A 256 19.91 18.20 13.26
CA THR A 256 21.00 17.32 13.72
C THR A 256 22.31 17.71 13.03
N ASN A 257 23.41 17.12 13.46
CA ASN A 257 24.69 17.21 12.75
C ASN A 257 24.78 16.36 11.47
N THR A 258 23.62 15.88 10.99
CA THR A 258 23.45 15.11 9.76
C THR A 258 22.47 15.84 8.81
N PRO A 259 22.28 15.38 7.55
CA PRO A 259 21.26 15.96 6.67
C PRO A 259 19.81 15.72 7.11
N TYR A 260 19.59 14.97 8.18
CA TYR A 260 18.27 14.61 8.68
C TYR A 260 17.86 15.47 9.88
N VAL A 261 16.57 15.51 10.14
CA VAL A 261 15.98 16.10 11.34
C VAL A 261 15.49 15.01 12.28
N ALA A 262 15.53 15.29 13.57
CA ALA A 262 15.04 14.40 14.63
C ALA A 262 13.64 14.82 15.07
N LYS A 263 12.65 13.94 14.97
CA LYS A 263 11.33 14.08 15.60
C LYS A 263 11.34 13.31 16.90
N ILE A 264 11.31 14.01 18.03
CA ILE A 264 11.35 13.44 19.39
C ILE A 264 9.97 13.59 19.99
N TYR A 265 9.37 12.47 20.37
CA TYR A 265 8.06 12.42 21.02
C TYR A 265 8.14 12.99 22.44
N LYS A 266 7.09 13.70 22.85
CA LYS A 266 6.93 14.11 24.25
C LYS A 266 6.64 12.90 25.12
N GLU A 267 6.98 12.96 26.40
CA GLU A 267 6.88 11.84 27.33
C GLU A 267 5.47 11.22 27.38
N ASP A 268 4.43 12.06 27.35
CA ASP A 268 3.03 11.63 27.40
C ASP A 268 2.51 11.04 26.08
N THR A 269 3.22 11.27 24.99
CA THR A 269 2.86 10.78 23.64
C THR A 269 3.78 9.69 23.12
N ASN A 270 4.86 9.34 23.85
CA ASN A 270 5.80 8.28 23.50
C ASN A 270 5.26 6.91 23.94
N THR A 271 4.59 6.21 23.03
CA THR A 271 3.88 4.98 23.35
C THR A 271 4.46 3.77 22.62
N LYS A 272 4.22 2.57 23.17
CA LYS A 272 4.62 1.31 22.55
C LYS A 272 4.01 1.16 21.16
N ARG A 273 2.78 1.60 20.96
CA ARG A 273 2.10 1.57 19.66
C ARG A 273 2.84 2.41 18.62
N LYS A 274 3.30 3.61 18.97
CA LYS A 274 4.12 4.45 18.08
C LYS A 274 5.46 3.80 17.77
N TYR A 275 6.12 3.22 18.76
CA TYR A 275 7.37 2.49 18.56
C TYR A 275 7.22 1.35 17.54
N GLU A 276 6.20 0.50 17.72
CA GLU A 276 5.93 -0.61 16.79
C GLU A 276 5.57 -0.11 15.38
N LYS A 277 4.78 0.97 15.29
CA LYS A 277 4.45 1.59 14.01
C LYS A 277 5.69 2.13 13.30
N ILE A 278 6.58 2.83 14.00
CA ILE A 278 7.84 3.35 13.41
C ILE A 278 8.73 2.19 12.94
N ASN A 279 8.85 1.10 13.70
CA ASN A 279 9.61 -0.07 13.26
C ASN A 279 9.01 -0.70 11.98
N LEU A 280 7.69 -0.80 11.89
CA LEU A 280 7.00 -1.27 10.68
C LEU A 280 7.25 -0.31 9.51
N MET A 281 7.18 1.00 9.74
CA MET A 281 7.46 2.00 8.71
C MET A 281 8.90 1.87 8.17
N LEU A 282 9.87 1.69 9.05
CA LEU A 282 11.28 1.50 8.67
C LEU A 282 11.49 0.25 7.81
N SER A 283 10.70 -0.80 8.00
CA SER A 283 10.76 -2.02 7.18
C SER A 283 10.25 -1.83 5.74
N LYS A 284 9.45 -0.78 5.47
CA LYS A 284 8.86 -0.52 4.14
C LYS A 284 9.79 0.20 3.16
N HIS A 285 10.93 0.70 3.60
CA HIS A 285 11.94 1.37 2.76
C HIS A 285 11.36 2.37 1.75
N ILE A 286 10.75 3.45 2.25
CA ILE A 286 10.24 4.53 1.40
C ILE A 286 11.39 5.42 0.97
N ASP A 287 11.74 5.37 -0.30
CA ASP A 287 12.75 6.22 -0.94
C ASP A 287 12.09 7.04 -2.05
N CYS A 288 11.44 8.12 -1.67
CA CYS A 288 10.84 9.08 -2.59
C CYS A 288 11.21 10.50 -2.15
N PRO A 289 12.00 11.24 -2.94
CA PRO A 289 12.38 12.60 -2.61
C PRO A 289 11.15 13.47 -2.28
N GLY A 290 11.21 14.16 -1.15
CA GLY A 290 10.11 15.01 -0.67
C GLY A 290 9.04 14.27 0.15
N ILE A 291 9.16 12.99 0.43
CA ILE A 291 8.38 12.32 1.47
C ILE A 291 9.28 12.21 2.72
N CYS A 292 8.96 12.96 3.78
CA CYS A 292 9.74 13.00 5.02
C CYS A 292 9.41 11.78 5.90
N TYR A 293 9.68 10.59 5.36
CA TYR A 293 9.39 9.31 5.99
C TYR A 293 10.48 8.92 6.99
N PRO A 294 10.17 8.16 8.06
CA PRO A 294 11.17 7.67 9.00
C PRO A 294 12.30 6.88 8.31
N VAL A 295 13.55 7.20 8.63
CA VAL A 295 14.74 6.52 8.09
C VAL A 295 15.51 5.75 9.14
N ALA A 296 15.38 6.10 10.43
CA ALA A 296 15.98 5.37 11.55
C ALA A 296 15.30 5.73 12.87
N SER A 297 15.25 4.78 13.80
CA SER A 297 14.77 5.02 15.17
C SER A 297 15.80 5.77 16.01
N LEU A 298 15.32 6.64 16.88
CA LEU A 298 16.11 7.44 17.82
C LEU A 298 15.94 6.94 19.26
N TYR A 299 17.05 6.98 19.99
CA TYR A 299 17.11 6.56 21.39
C TYR A 299 17.94 7.57 22.22
N ASN A 300 17.58 7.74 23.48
CA ASN A 300 18.42 8.48 24.41
C ASN A 300 19.70 7.67 24.77
N LEU A 301 20.58 8.22 25.61
CA LEU A 301 21.83 7.54 25.96
C LEU A 301 21.61 6.28 26.84
N ASN A 302 20.42 6.11 27.42
CA ASN A 302 20.01 4.89 28.11
C ASN A 302 19.41 3.84 27.16
N LYS A 303 19.46 4.09 25.84
CA LYS A 303 18.85 3.24 24.79
C LYS A 303 17.32 3.09 24.89
N GLU A 304 16.66 4.08 25.44
CA GLU A 304 15.20 4.16 25.47
C GLU A 304 14.72 4.87 24.20
N PHE A 305 13.69 4.33 23.57
CA PHE A 305 13.12 4.90 22.33
C PHE A 305 12.53 6.29 22.60
N ILE A 306 12.89 7.26 21.78
CA ILE A 306 12.44 8.65 21.90
C ILE A 306 11.81 9.20 20.63
N GLY A 307 11.93 8.54 19.47
CA GLY A 307 11.44 9.04 18.20
C GLY A 307 12.19 8.50 17.01
N PHE A 308 12.31 9.30 15.95
CA PHE A 308 12.92 8.87 14.70
C PHE A 308 13.62 10.01 13.94
N LEU A 309 14.51 9.64 13.03
CA LEU A 309 15.09 10.52 12.01
C LEU A 309 14.24 10.52 10.74
N MET A 310 14.17 11.66 10.08
CA MET A 310 13.52 11.81 8.76
C MET A 310 14.26 12.86 7.92
N PRO A 311 14.08 12.88 6.57
CA PRO A 311 14.59 13.95 5.72
C PRO A 311 14.05 15.32 6.15
N ALA A 312 14.90 16.34 6.03
CA ALA A 312 14.49 17.71 6.31
C ALA A 312 13.58 18.23 5.20
N ALA A 313 12.43 18.80 5.56
CA ALA A 313 11.52 19.46 4.63
C ALA A 313 11.96 20.90 4.37
N LYS A 314 11.58 21.41 3.19
CA LYS A 314 11.76 22.82 2.78
C LYS A 314 10.44 23.37 2.23
N GLY A 315 10.36 24.68 2.11
CA GLY A 315 9.24 25.34 1.45
C GLY A 315 8.23 25.95 2.41
N LYS A 316 7.10 26.35 1.86
CA LYS A 316 5.98 26.95 2.60
C LYS A 316 4.80 25.99 2.61
N GLU A 317 4.13 25.86 3.72
CA GLU A 317 2.87 25.12 3.81
C GLU A 317 1.93 25.51 2.67
N LEU A 318 1.34 24.58 2.01
CA LEU A 318 0.39 24.81 0.91
C LEU A 318 -0.74 25.74 1.36
N GLN A 319 -1.20 25.59 2.60
CA GLN A 319 -2.20 26.46 3.21
C GLN A 319 -1.75 27.92 3.32
N ARG A 320 -0.49 28.16 3.71
CA ARG A 320 0.09 29.50 3.89
C ARG A 320 0.84 30.02 2.67
N GLY A 321 0.87 29.25 1.60
CA GLY A 321 1.54 29.59 0.36
C GLY A 321 0.56 29.74 -0.81
N ILE A 322 -0.09 28.67 -1.19
CA ILE A 322 -0.92 28.53 -2.39
C ILE A 322 -2.37 29.01 -2.15
N PHE A 323 -2.95 28.73 -0.97
CA PHE A 323 -4.35 29.04 -0.65
C PHE A 323 -4.59 30.53 -0.30
N LEU A 324 -3.60 31.36 -0.46
CA LEU A 324 -3.69 32.80 -0.17
C LEU A 324 -4.38 33.58 -1.29
N VAL A 325 -4.84 34.76 -0.94
CA VAL A 325 -5.29 35.72 -1.94
C VAL A 325 -4.15 36.04 -2.92
N LYS A 326 -4.50 36.31 -4.18
CA LYS A 326 -3.56 36.42 -5.30
C LYS A 326 -2.32 37.31 -5.02
N GLN A 327 -2.48 38.41 -4.33
CA GLN A 327 -1.36 39.32 -4.03
C GLN A 327 -0.31 38.68 -3.10
N LEU A 328 -0.75 38.00 -2.02
CA LEU A 328 0.12 37.33 -1.08
C LEU A 328 0.71 36.07 -1.69
N PHE A 329 -0.06 35.34 -2.47
CA PHE A 329 0.39 34.19 -3.23
C PHE A 329 1.55 34.55 -4.17
N LEU A 330 1.40 35.58 -5.01
CA LEU A 330 2.45 36.02 -5.94
C LEU A 330 3.69 36.58 -5.23
N LYS A 331 3.54 37.09 -4.00
CA LYS A 331 4.70 37.47 -3.17
C LYS A 331 5.51 36.27 -2.74
N ASN A 332 4.84 35.14 -2.47
CA ASN A 332 5.50 33.90 -2.07
C ASN A 332 6.08 33.12 -3.27
N PHE A 333 5.39 33.20 -4.42
CA PHE A 333 5.73 32.48 -5.65
C PHE A 333 5.70 33.43 -6.85
N PRO A 334 6.73 34.27 -7.01
CA PRO A 334 6.81 35.23 -8.11
C PRO A 334 6.79 34.51 -9.47
N GLY A 335 6.04 35.07 -10.43
CA GLY A 335 5.99 34.52 -11.79
C GLY A 335 5.15 33.27 -11.99
N TRP A 336 4.44 32.79 -10.95
CA TRP A 336 3.57 31.63 -11.02
C TRP A 336 2.45 31.74 -12.07
N LYS A 337 2.31 30.74 -12.91
CA LYS A 337 1.33 30.64 -14.00
C LYS A 337 0.32 29.54 -13.73
N LYS A 338 -0.77 29.50 -14.49
CA LYS A 338 -1.76 28.40 -14.42
C LYS A 338 -1.15 27.03 -14.68
N ARG A 339 -0.17 26.94 -15.59
CA ARG A 339 0.57 25.71 -15.85
C ARG A 339 1.26 25.17 -14.59
N ASP A 340 1.87 26.07 -13.81
CA ASP A 340 2.59 25.70 -12.58
C ASP A 340 1.62 25.14 -11.52
N THR A 341 0.37 25.60 -11.51
CA THR A 341 -0.68 25.01 -10.64
C THR A 341 -1.01 23.59 -11.06
N VAL A 342 -1.10 23.30 -12.36
CA VAL A 342 -1.33 21.94 -12.87
C VAL A 342 -0.15 21.04 -12.57
N GLU A 343 1.08 21.53 -12.81
CA GLU A 343 2.31 20.80 -12.49
C GLU A 343 2.40 20.48 -11.00
N LEU A 344 2.05 21.41 -10.12
CA LEU A 344 1.96 21.14 -8.68
C LEU A 344 0.98 20.01 -8.36
N CYS A 345 -0.20 20.01 -8.98
CA CYS A 345 -1.19 18.93 -8.80
C CYS A 345 -0.61 17.56 -9.22
N ILE A 346 0.06 17.51 -10.37
CA ILE A 346 0.69 16.29 -10.88
C ILE A 346 1.79 15.81 -9.92
N THR A 347 2.68 16.72 -9.49
CA THR A 347 3.76 16.38 -8.53
C THR A 347 3.22 15.81 -7.21
N ILE A 348 2.10 16.36 -6.72
CA ILE A 348 1.44 15.85 -5.51
C ILE A 348 0.85 14.45 -5.78
N LEU A 349 0.15 14.28 -6.90
CA LEU A 349 -0.46 13.00 -7.29
C LEU A 349 0.58 11.89 -7.47
N GLU A 350 1.72 12.17 -8.11
CA GLU A 350 2.82 11.21 -8.27
C GLU A 350 3.34 10.70 -6.92
N LYS A 351 3.47 11.58 -5.93
CA LYS A 351 3.90 11.17 -4.57
C LYS A 351 2.82 10.37 -3.84
N ILE A 352 1.55 10.74 -3.97
CA ILE A 352 0.44 9.98 -3.38
C ILE A 352 0.35 8.62 -4.05
N LYS A 353 0.46 8.56 -5.40
CA LYS A 353 0.52 7.31 -6.13
C LYS A 353 1.65 6.41 -5.62
N TYR A 354 2.85 6.96 -5.42
CA TYR A 354 4.00 6.22 -4.89
C TYR A 354 3.69 5.59 -3.52
N LEU A 355 2.94 6.29 -2.65
CA LEU A 355 2.49 5.77 -1.36
C LEU A 355 1.39 4.70 -1.53
N HIS A 356 0.40 4.95 -2.39
CA HIS A 356 -0.69 4.02 -2.67
C HIS A 356 -0.18 2.71 -3.27
N ASP A 357 0.80 2.75 -4.17
CA ASP A 357 1.44 1.57 -4.74
C ASP A 357 2.13 0.69 -3.67
N ARG A 358 2.39 1.25 -2.48
CA ARG A 358 2.97 0.56 -1.31
C ARG A 358 1.99 0.30 -0.18
N ASN A 359 0.70 0.45 -0.47
CA ASN A 359 -0.40 0.29 0.50
C ASN A 359 -0.24 1.22 1.72
N ILE A 360 0.20 2.45 1.49
CA ILE A 360 0.27 3.48 2.51
C ILE A 360 -0.77 4.54 2.19
N ILE A 361 -1.61 4.85 3.16
CA ILE A 361 -2.66 5.88 3.09
C ILE A 361 -2.21 7.05 3.97
N MET A 362 -2.19 8.26 3.44
CA MET A 362 -1.85 9.45 4.24
C MET A 362 -2.88 9.67 5.36
N GLY A 363 -4.15 9.45 5.05
CA GLY A 363 -5.28 9.50 5.98
C GLY A 363 -5.65 10.92 6.41
N ASP A 364 -4.71 11.75 6.83
CA ASP A 364 -4.91 13.18 7.07
C ASP A 364 -4.27 14.02 5.96
N ILE A 365 -4.93 14.06 4.82
CA ILE A 365 -4.57 15.02 3.77
C ILE A 365 -4.92 16.41 4.28
N ASN A 366 -3.88 17.12 4.71
CA ASN A 366 -3.96 18.46 5.29
C ASN A 366 -2.97 19.37 4.55
N PRO A 367 -3.41 20.53 4.03
CA PRO A 367 -2.53 21.46 3.33
C PRO A 367 -1.41 22.04 4.20
N ALA A 368 -1.49 21.95 5.53
CA ALA A 368 -0.40 22.30 6.43
C ALA A 368 0.73 21.24 6.42
N ASN A 369 0.42 19.99 6.05
CA ASN A 369 1.37 18.87 5.97
C ASN A 369 2.04 18.74 4.59
N ILE A 370 1.76 19.66 3.67
CA ILE A 370 2.37 19.71 2.33
C ILE A 370 3.09 21.05 2.17
N LEU A 371 4.43 20.98 2.05
CA LEU A 371 5.26 22.15 1.88
C LEU A 371 5.64 22.28 0.40
N VAL A 372 5.52 23.49 -0.16
CA VAL A 372 5.78 23.80 -1.56
C VAL A 372 7.01 24.70 -1.67
N VAL A 373 7.98 24.27 -2.45
CA VAL A 373 9.16 25.06 -2.86
C VAL A 373 8.93 25.60 -4.27
N SER A 374 8.49 24.72 -5.17
CA SER A 374 8.18 25.02 -6.57
C SER A 374 7.08 24.09 -7.07
N PRO A 375 6.55 24.25 -8.30
CA PRO A 375 5.57 23.32 -8.88
C PRO A 375 6.03 21.85 -8.90
N SER A 376 7.34 21.62 -9.07
CA SER A 376 7.96 20.29 -9.16
C SER A 376 8.68 19.84 -7.89
N GLU A 377 8.72 20.68 -6.84
CA GLU A 377 9.38 20.32 -5.56
C GLU A 377 8.43 20.55 -4.39
N VAL A 378 7.93 19.45 -3.82
CA VAL A 378 7.04 19.46 -2.66
C VAL A 378 7.52 18.46 -1.61
N TYR A 379 7.21 18.76 -0.35
CA TYR A 379 7.53 17.91 0.80
C TYR A 379 6.27 17.54 1.57
N PHE A 380 6.12 16.23 1.84
CA PHE A 380 5.10 15.69 2.72
C PHE A 380 5.70 15.49 4.10
N VAL A 381 5.13 16.12 5.11
CA VAL A 381 5.56 16.04 6.50
C VAL A 381 4.52 15.33 7.37
N ASP A 382 4.85 15.07 8.63
CA ASP A 382 3.99 14.36 9.60
C ASP A 382 3.57 12.96 9.16
N THR A 383 4.50 12.27 8.51
CA THR A 383 4.27 10.97 7.87
C THR A 383 4.07 9.81 8.86
N ASP A 384 4.47 9.97 10.12
CA ASP A 384 4.22 8.99 11.20
C ASP A 384 2.75 8.88 11.59
N SER A 385 1.91 9.83 11.18
CA SER A 385 0.46 9.74 11.28
C SER A 385 -0.16 8.79 10.24
N TYR A 386 0.51 8.52 9.11
CA TYR A 386 -0.02 7.74 7.98
C TYR A 386 -0.54 6.37 8.42
N GLN A 387 -1.59 5.92 7.74
CA GLN A 387 -2.06 4.55 7.91
C GLN A 387 -1.11 3.59 7.18
N ILE A 388 -0.65 2.60 7.90
CA ILE A 388 0.22 1.54 7.38
C ILE A 388 -0.19 0.22 7.99
N GLU A 389 -0.48 -0.78 7.15
CA GLU A 389 -0.99 -2.09 7.57
C GLU A 389 -2.14 -1.94 8.60
N ASP A 390 -2.03 -2.54 9.77
CA ASP A 390 -3.04 -2.51 10.84
C ASP A 390 -3.00 -1.25 11.73
N PHE A 391 -2.12 -0.29 11.42
CA PHE A 391 -2.04 0.97 12.14
C PHE A 391 -2.86 2.04 11.42
N PRO A 392 -4.03 2.44 11.96
CA PRO A 392 -4.84 3.49 11.36
C PRO A 392 -4.14 4.85 11.44
N CYS A 393 -4.54 5.78 10.57
CA CYS A 393 -4.27 7.19 10.78
C CYS A 393 -5.29 7.75 11.78
N PRO A 394 -4.87 8.15 13.01
CA PRO A 394 -5.81 8.51 14.08
C PRO A 394 -6.41 9.91 13.94
N VAL A 395 -5.92 10.69 12.99
CA VAL A 395 -6.28 12.10 12.77
C VAL A 395 -6.95 12.30 11.42
N GLY A 396 -7.61 13.45 11.23
CA GLY A 396 -8.23 13.83 9.98
C GLY A 396 -8.82 15.22 10.02
N THR A 397 -8.76 15.91 8.90
CA THR A 397 -9.26 17.27 8.74
C THR A 397 -10.65 17.25 8.09
N ILE A 398 -11.64 17.86 8.73
CA ILE A 398 -13.07 17.77 8.38
C ILE A 398 -13.34 17.99 6.88
N ASN A 399 -12.80 19.05 6.29
CA ASN A 399 -13.04 19.38 4.88
C ASN A 399 -12.50 18.34 3.90
N TYR A 400 -11.54 17.52 4.31
CA TYR A 400 -10.90 16.46 3.52
C TYR A 400 -11.41 15.07 3.88
N THR A 401 -12.28 14.97 4.88
CA THR A 401 -12.85 13.70 5.33
C THR A 401 -14.03 13.31 4.43
N ALA A 402 -14.01 12.08 3.91
CA ALA A 402 -15.07 11.57 3.05
C ALA A 402 -16.43 11.49 3.77
N PRO A 403 -17.55 11.68 3.04
CA PRO A 403 -18.90 11.70 3.62
C PRO A 403 -19.23 10.52 4.53
N GLU A 404 -18.83 9.31 4.12
CA GLU A 404 -19.15 8.05 4.77
C GLU A 404 -18.37 7.82 6.08
N ILE A 405 -17.29 8.58 6.32
CA ILE A 405 -16.47 8.49 7.53
C ILE A 405 -16.51 9.78 8.38
N GLN A 406 -17.36 10.74 8.02
CA GLN A 406 -17.60 11.91 8.87
C GLN A 406 -18.10 11.51 10.26
N ARG A 407 -17.69 12.24 11.29
CA ARG A 407 -18.07 12.02 12.70
C ARG A 407 -17.62 10.68 13.30
N LYS A 408 -16.80 9.89 12.60
CA LYS A 408 -16.22 8.66 13.14
C LYS A 408 -14.91 8.97 13.89
N HIS A 409 -14.57 8.14 14.86
CA HIS A 409 -13.27 8.21 15.55
C HIS A 409 -12.22 7.48 14.69
N PHE A 410 -11.27 8.23 14.12
CA PHE A 410 -10.37 7.71 13.09
C PHE A 410 -9.36 6.66 13.58
N GLY A 411 -9.12 6.58 14.88
CA GLY A 411 -8.28 5.53 15.47
C GLY A 411 -8.92 4.16 15.53
N ASP A 412 -10.25 4.05 15.29
CA ASP A 412 -11.01 2.81 15.52
C ASP A 412 -11.19 1.98 14.23
N PHE A 413 -10.81 2.50 13.07
CA PHE A 413 -10.97 1.81 11.80
C PHE A 413 -9.86 2.16 10.81
N LEU A 414 -9.73 1.35 9.79
CA LEU A 414 -8.81 1.59 8.67
C LEU A 414 -9.55 2.27 7.53
N ARG A 415 -8.96 3.34 6.98
CA ARG A 415 -9.46 4.00 5.78
C ARG A 415 -9.19 3.14 4.55
N THR A 416 -10.06 3.27 3.57
CA THR A 416 -9.87 2.69 2.24
C THR A 416 -9.22 3.71 1.30
N PHE A 417 -8.72 3.25 0.16
CA PHE A 417 -8.29 4.17 -0.91
C PHE A 417 -9.44 5.05 -1.39
N GLY A 418 -10.69 4.56 -1.38
CA GLY A 418 -11.85 5.38 -1.71
C GLY A 418 -12.05 6.56 -0.77
N ASN A 419 -11.82 6.37 0.55
CA ASN A 419 -11.85 7.47 1.51
C ASN A 419 -10.73 8.50 1.23
N GLU A 420 -9.51 8.02 0.94
CA GLU A 420 -8.37 8.87 0.61
C GLU A 420 -8.57 9.60 -0.73
N ASN A 421 -9.10 8.94 -1.75
CA ASN A 421 -9.35 9.55 -3.06
C ASN A 421 -10.32 10.74 -2.98
N PHE A 422 -11.28 10.71 -2.06
CA PHE A 422 -12.10 11.89 -1.77
C PHE A 422 -11.27 13.05 -1.23
N ALA A 423 -10.37 12.77 -0.29
CA ALA A 423 -9.49 13.78 0.28
C ALA A 423 -8.53 14.37 -0.77
N VAL A 424 -7.98 13.50 -1.64
CA VAL A 424 -7.14 13.90 -2.78
C VAL A 424 -7.91 14.79 -3.73
N ALA A 425 -9.11 14.40 -4.16
CA ALA A 425 -9.97 15.22 -5.03
C ALA A 425 -10.28 16.58 -4.39
N THR A 426 -10.53 16.61 -3.09
CA THR A 426 -10.75 17.87 -2.33
C THR A 426 -9.50 18.74 -2.33
N LEU A 427 -8.32 18.15 -2.13
CA LEU A 427 -7.05 18.87 -2.17
C LEU A 427 -6.82 19.52 -3.55
N LEU A 428 -6.98 18.72 -4.63
CA LEU A 428 -6.83 19.20 -6.00
C LEU A 428 -7.83 20.32 -6.32
N PHE A 429 -9.09 20.15 -5.90
CA PHE A 429 -10.11 21.18 -6.04
C PHE A 429 -9.68 22.49 -5.35
N MET A 430 -9.17 22.40 -4.11
CA MET A 430 -8.73 23.56 -3.34
C MET A 430 -7.43 24.20 -3.85
N ILE A 431 -6.59 23.46 -4.57
CA ILE A 431 -5.43 24.00 -5.30
C ILE A 431 -5.90 24.77 -6.54
N MET A 432 -6.82 24.19 -7.30
CA MET A 432 -7.36 24.81 -8.53
C MET A 432 -8.27 26.00 -8.24
N LEU A 433 -9.04 25.94 -7.14
CA LEU A 433 -9.89 27.04 -6.63
C LEU A 433 -9.34 27.53 -5.28
N PRO A 434 -8.30 28.36 -5.26
CA PRO A 434 -7.41 28.59 -4.12
C PRO A 434 -8.10 28.65 -2.76
N GLY A 435 -7.89 27.65 -1.94
CA GLY A 435 -8.35 27.54 -0.57
C GLY A 435 -9.87 27.37 -0.38
N LYS A 436 -10.67 27.20 -1.45
CA LYS A 436 -12.13 27.10 -1.33
C LYS A 436 -12.59 25.63 -1.28
N PRO A 437 -13.13 25.16 -0.17
CA PRO A 437 -13.66 23.80 -0.09
C PRO A 437 -14.81 23.54 -1.08
N PRO A 438 -14.92 22.31 -1.65
CA PRO A 438 -15.92 22.01 -2.69
C PRO A 438 -17.37 22.18 -2.21
N TYR A 439 -17.65 21.97 -0.94
CA TYR A 439 -18.98 22.09 -0.35
C TYR A 439 -19.32 23.47 0.27
N SER A 440 -18.46 24.47 0.02
CA SER A 440 -18.81 25.85 0.39
C SER A 440 -19.98 26.37 -0.42
N GLN A 441 -20.94 27.02 0.25
CA GLN A 441 -22.17 27.54 -0.37
C GLN A 441 -22.49 28.96 0.13
N GLN A 442 -23.25 29.69 -0.67
CA GLN A 442 -23.91 30.92 -0.22
C GLN A 442 -25.09 30.54 0.67
N GLY A 443 -25.23 31.20 1.84
CA GLY A 443 -26.31 30.95 2.78
C GLY A 443 -26.36 29.48 3.21
N GLY A 444 -25.19 28.86 3.30
CA GLY A 444 -25.07 27.41 3.51
C GLY A 444 -25.37 26.98 4.93
N GLU A 445 -25.78 25.71 5.03
CA GLU A 445 -25.91 24.97 6.28
C GLU A 445 -24.54 24.66 6.89
N ASP A 446 -24.54 23.92 8.00
CA ASP A 446 -23.33 23.35 8.61
C ASP A 446 -22.41 22.70 7.55
N PRO A 447 -21.12 23.05 7.47
CA PRO A 447 -20.18 22.48 6.51
C PRO A 447 -20.14 20.95 6.52
N ILE A 448 -20.23 20.33 7.68
CA ILE A 448 -20.26 18.85 7.82
C ILE A 448 -21.53 18.28 7.19
N ALA A 449 -22.69 18.90 7.41
CA ALA A 449 -23.94 18.47 6.79
C ALA A 449 -23.88 18.57 5.25
N ASN A 450 -23.24 19.62 4.71
CA ASN A 450 -23.03 19.76 3.27
C ASN A 450 -22.13 18.68 2.69
N ILE A 451 -21.08 18.27 3.42
CA ILE A 451 -20.22 17.15 3.02
C ILE A 451 -20.99 15.83 3.05
N ILE A 452 -21.67 15.52 4.16
CA ILE A 452 -22.46 14.26 4.32
C ILE A 452 -23.53 14.14 3.25
N ASN A 453 -24.21 15.24 2.93
CA ASN A 453 -25.26 15.29 1.92
C ASN A 453 -24.72 15.46 0.50
N MET A 454 -23.42 15.65 0.33
CA MET A 454 -22.75 15.91 -0.95
C MET A 454 -23.42 17.05 -1.74
N ASN A 455 -23.68 18.14 -1.04
CA ASN A 455 -24.36 19.34 -1.55
C ASN A 455 -23.39 20.20 -2.39
N PHE A 456 -22.89 19.68 -3.50
CA PHE A 456 -21.98 20.41 -4.39
C PHE A 456 -22.73 21.52 -5.15
N SER A 457 -22.22 22.75 -5.08
CA SER A 457 -22.92 23.97 -5.55
C SER A 457 -22.44 24.51 -6.89
N TYR A 458 -21.33 24.01 -7.43
CA TYR A 458 -20.80 24.50 -8.69
C TYR A 458 -21.58 23.91 -9.87
N PRO A 459 -21.94 24.75 -10.88
CA PRO A 459 -22.79 24.32 -11.99
C PRO A 459 -22.04 23.45 -12.99
N PHE A 460 -22.75 22.46 -13.56
CA PHE A 460 -22.27 21.66 -14.67
C PHE A 460 -23.45 21.30 -15.60
N GLY A 461 -23.29 21.54 -16.90
CA GLY A 461 -24.42 21.50 -17.82
C GLY A 461 -25.54 22.48 -17.39
N ASP A 462 -26.76 22.05 -17.46
CA ASP A 462 -27.95 22.82 -17.03
C ASP A 462 -28.20 22.75 -15.51
N SER A 463 -27.37 22.01 -14.78
CA SER A 463 -27.52 21.76 -13.37
C SER A 463 -26.89 22.85 -12.52
N SER A 464 -27.70 23.66 -11.82
CA SER A 464 -27.23 24.67 -10.88
C SER A 464 -28.23 24.88 -9.75
N ASN A 465 -27.75 24.87 -8.50
CA ASN A 465 -28.56 25.22 -7.33
C ASN A 465 -28.46 26.73 -6.97
N LYS A 466 -27.76 27.54 -7.76
CA LYS A 466 -27.51 28.98 -7.57
C LYS A 466 -26.82 29.33 -6.24
N LYS A 467 -26.25 28.35 -5.53
CA LYS A 467 -25.55 28.54 -4.24
C LYS A 467 -24.02 28.56 -4.37
N THR A 468 -23.48 28.71 -5.58
CA THR A 468 -22.04 28.80 -5.80
C THR A 468 -21.45 29.99 -5.01
N PRO A 469 -20.35 29.83 -4.27
CA PRO A 469 -19.76 30.87 -3.46
C PRO A 469 -19.46 32.13 -4.27
N ASP A 470 -19.69 33.31 -3.67
CA ASP A 470 -19.31 34.59 -4.25
C ASP A 470 -17.79 34.77 -4.26
N GLY A 471 -17.31 35.61 -5.18
CA GLY A 471 -15.90 35.91 -5.33
C GLY A 471 -15.28 35.28 -6.57
N PRO A 472 -13.92 35.17 -6.61
CA PRO A 472 -13.20 34.76 -7.82
C PRO A 472 -13.46 33.30 -8.21
N TRP A 473 -13.89 32.43 -7.28
CA TRP A 473 -14.04 30.99 -7.50
C TRP A 473 -15.06 30.63 -8.58
N ARG A 474 -16.16 31.42 -8.72
CA ARG A 474 -17.13 31.26 -9.80
C ARG A 474 -16.50 31.47 -11.17
N TYR A 475 -15.65 32.51 -11.31
CA TYR A 475 -14.92 32.77 -12.54
C TYR A 475 -13.85 31.72 -12.81
N ILE A 476 -13.09 31.31 -11.80
CA ILE A 476 -12.09 30.25 -11.94
C ILE A 476 -12.78 28.96 -12.40
N TRP A 477 -13.88 28.57 -11.78
CA TRP A 477 -14.67 27.40 -12.16
C TRP A 477 -15.12 27.48 -13.63
N SER A 478 -15.63 28.62 -14.09
CA SER A 478 -16.09 28.78 -15.49
C SER A 478 -14.97 28.57 -16.50
N HIS A 479 -13.70 28.84 -16.13
CA HIS A 479 -12.52 28.70 -16.98
C HIS A 479 -11.78 27.39 -16.87
N LEU A 480 -12.22 26.47 -16.01
CA LEU A 480 -11.71 25.10 -16.02
C LEU A 480 -12.17 24.38 -17.31
N THR A 481 -11.36 23.42 -17.77
CA THR A 481 -11.74 22.58 -18.91
C THR A 481 -12.99 21.76 -18.59
N TYR A 482 -13.67 21.29 -19.63
CA TYR A 482 -14.87 20.46 -19.46
C TYR A 482 -14.57 19.22 -18.63
N ASP A 483 -13.50 18.48 -18.97
CA ASP A 483 -13.11 17.23 -18.30
C ASP A 483 -12.82 17.42 -16.81
N LEU A 484 -12.12 18.50 -16.43
CA LEU A 484 -11.87 18.82 -15.02
C LEU A 484 -13.16 19.16 -14.27
N LYS A 485 -14.07 19.90 -14.88
CA LYS A 485 -15.38 20.19 -14.28
C LYS A 485 -16.21 18.94 -14.11
N GLU A 486 -16.22 18.06 -15.11
CA GLU A 486 -16.91 16.78 -15.07
C GLU A 486 -16.34 15.87 -13.97
N ALA A 487 -15.02 15.73 -13.90
CA ALA A 487 -14.36 14.93 -12.87
C ALA A 487 -14.70 15.41 -11.45
N PHE A 488 -14.65 16.71 -11.19
CA PHE A 488 -15.04 17.26 -9.89
C PHE A 488 -16.55 17.13 -9.62
N TYR A 489 -17.39 17.39 -10.62
CA TYR A 489 -18.84 17.31 -10.48
C TYR A 489 -19.29 15.88 -10.17
N THR A 490 -18.80 14.91 -10.93
CA THR A 490 -19.14 13.49 -10.73
C THR A 490 -18.60 12.91 -9.42
N THR A 491 -17.51 13.49 -8.90
CA THR A 491 -16.93 13.08 -7.60
C THR A 491 -17.69 13.68 -6.42
N PHE A 492 -18.08 14.98 -6.50
CA PHE A 492 -18.60 15.69 -5.34
C PHE A 492 -20.12 15.77 -5.27
N ARG A 493 -20.85 15.48 -6.34
CA ARG A 493 -22.30 15.54 -6.33
C ARG A 493 -22.91 14.17 -6.06
N LYS A 494 -23.86 14.14 -5.13
CA LYS A 494 -24.56 12.92 -4.72
C LYS A 494 -25.26 12.25 -5.92
N GLY A 495 -25.04 10.95 -6.05
CA GLY A 495 -25.67 10.12 -7.08
C GLY A 495 -24.97 10.12 -8.44
N GLU A 496 -23.89 10.88 -8.59
CA GLU A 496 -23.07 10.89 -9.80
C GLU A 496 -22.05 9.72 -9.85
N ALA A 497 -21.45 9.50 -11.01
CA ALA A 497 -20.68 8.31 -11.35
C ALA A 497 -19.54 7.98 -10.36
N HIS A 498 -18.85 9.02 -9.83
CA HIS A 498 -17.70 8.88 -8.94
C HIS A 498 -17.97 9.34 -7.52
N SER A 499 -19.24 9.35 -7.11
CA SER A 499 -19.66 9.92 -5.82
C SER A 499 -19.54 8.95 -4.64
N THR A 500 -19.35 7.66 -4.86
CA THR A 500 -19.29 6.64 -3.80
C THR A 500 -17.86 6.18 -3.52
N GLU A 501 -17.63 5.64 -2.34
CA GLU A 501 -16.32 5.12 -1.91
C GLU A 501 -15.66 4.19 -2.94
N THR A 502 -16.45 3.32 -3.58
CA THR A 502 -15.96 2.30 -4.52
C THR A 502 -15.82 2.80 -5.96
N THR A 503 -16.42 3.93 -6.30
CA THR A 503 -16.42 4.45 -7.68
C THR A 503 -15.54 5.70 -7.88
N ARG A 504 -14.96 6.25 -6.82
CA ARG A 504 -14.08 7.42 -6.89
C ARG A 504 -12.89 7.17 -7.80
N LEU A 505 -12.54 8.20 -8.57
CA LEU A 505 -11.34 8.18 -9.41
C LEU A 505 -10.09 7.91 -8.56
N SER A 506 -9.20 7.06 -9.06
CA SER A 506 -7.90 6.80 -8.45
C SER A 506 -6.92 7.93 -8.72
N VAL A 507 -5.75 7.86 -8.11
CA VAL A 507 -4.65 8.81 -8.35
C VAL A 507 -3.87 8.51 -9.64
N ASP A 508 -4.22 7.41 -10.32
CA ASP A 508 -3.63 7.00 -11.60
C ASP A 508 -4.11 7.82 -12.79
#